data_6da94c09c31d40eb8aa579978dda93a1
#
_entry.id   6da94c09c31d40eb8aa579978dda93a1
#
_cell.length_a   1.000
_cell.length_b   1.000
_cell.length_c   1.000
_cell.angle_alpha   90.00
_cell.angle_beta   90.00
_cell.angle_gamma   90.00
#
_symmetry.space_group_name_H-M   'P 1'
#
loop_
_entity.id
_entity.type
_entity.pdbx_description
1 polymer ?
#
loop_
_entity_poly.entity_id
_entity_poly.type
_entity_poly.pdbx_seq_one_letter_code
_entity_poly.pdbx_strand_id
1 'polypeptide(L)'
;LLLGYYILYIRKRLVNRWNLEQVLEINRQIFAASLIQVPETEEALQREEDTLKAIPQRIVDEGFDAINELLSIDRLGIAVYNETTHQLEYASNSIENELSSTGDNGSSAAEDELWKEVVQRCFEQHTQLSAPRFEALPLVVDAAGDSRCVGVLYLERQENVDQETAHLLLELIARYIAIVVFNAVVKLATKYRDIEAAHEEAHRASWEDGMLHVQNMVLDNCLSTIKHETIYYPNKIKQLIGKLRSGILSETEEKETVSAIGELIEYYKGIFTILSSCASRQ
;
A
#
# COMPACT_ATOMS: atom_id res chain seq x y z
N LEU A 1 -47.10 40.51 19.87
CA LEU A 1 -46.81 39.08 19.96
C LEU A 1 -46.42 38.48 18.61
N LEU A 2 -47.22 38.62 17.56
CA LEU A 2 -46.94 38.11 16.20
C LEU A 2 -45.65 38.69 15.58
N LEU A 3 -45.38 39.97 15.76
CA LEU A 3 -44.20 40.64 15.23
C LEU A 3 -42.91 40.11 15.92
N GLY A 4 -42.98 39.88 17.23
CA GLY A 4 -41.87 39.29 17.99
C GLY A 4 -41.54 37.86 17.57
N TYR A 5 -42.59 37.07 17.34
CA TYR A 5 -42.42 35.69 16.81
C TYR A 5 -41.81 35.68 15.42
N TYR A 6 -42.26 36.60 14.53
CA TYR A 6 -41.73 36.73 13.17
C TYR A 6 -40.27 37.16 13.16
N ILE A 7 -39.87 38.09 14.03
CA ILE A 7 -38.46 38.52 14.16
C ILE A 7 -37.60 37.38 14.66
N LEU A 8 -38.05 36.61 15.67
CA LEU A 8 -37.35 35.44 16.18
C LEU A 8 -37.22 34.35 15.12
N TYR A 9 -38.30 34.13 14.34
CA TYR A 9 -38.29 33.18 13.24
C TYR A 9 -37.28 33.54 12.14
N ILE A 10 -37.26 34.81 11.71
CA ILE A 10 -36.33 35.32 10.71
C ILE A 10 -34.89 35.21 11.25
N ARG A 11 -34.66 35.63 12.51
CA ARG A 11 -33.34 35.53 13.13
C ARG A 11 -32.85 34.09 13.17
N LYS A 12 -33.68 33.14 13.62
CA LYS A 12 -33.34 31.72 13.62
C LYS A 12 -33.03 31.21 12.21
N ARG A 13 -33.77 31.61 11.20
CA ARG A 13 -33.56 31.22 9.79
C ARG A 13 -32.29 31.81 9.21
N LEU A 14 -31.94 33.04 9.56
CA LEU A 14 -30.70 33.68 9.12
C LEU A 14 -29.48 33.06 9.79
N VAL A 15 -29.54 32.77 11.08
CA VAL A 15 -28.47 32.08 11.81
C VAL A 15 -28.25 30.69 11.26
N ASN A 16 -29.31 29.93 11.01
CA ASN A 16 -29.18 28.58 10.43
C ASN A 16 -28.59 28.63 9.02
N ARG A 17 -28.95 29.64 8.20
CA ARG A 17 -28.35 29.80 6.88
C ARG A 17 -26.86 30.14 6.95
N TRP A 18 -26.50 31.06 7.84
CA TRP A 18 -25.10 31.43 8.06
C TRP A 18 -24.27 30.27 8.54
N ASN A 19 -24.76 29.49 9.51
CA ASN A 19 -24.11 28.28 10.01
C ASN A 19 -23.91 27.26 8.87
N LEU A 20 -24.90 27.08 7.99
CA LEU A 20 -24.80 26.18 6.85
C LEU A 20 -23.71 26.62 5.85
N GLU A 21 -23.67 27.96 5.56
CA GLU A 21 -22.64 28.53 4.70
C GLU A 21 -21.22 28.34 5.28
N GLN A 22 -21.06 28.45 6.60
CA GLN A 22 -19.80 28.19 7.30
C GLN A 22 -19.40 26.70 7.21
N VAL A 23 -20.34 25.77 7.43
CA VAL A 23 -20.07 24.33 7.29
C VAL A 23 -19.68 23.98 5.86
N LEU A 24 -20.31 24.57 4.85
CA LEU A 24 -19.93 24.35 3.45
C LEU A 24 -18.52 24.87 3.16
N GLU A 25 -18.13 26.00 3.75
CA GLU A 25 -16.77 26.54 3.60
C GLU A 25 -15.72 25.64 4.31
N ILE A 26 -16.01 25.19 5.53
CA ILE A 26 -15.17 24.20 6.25
C ILE A 26 -15.00 22.92 5.41
N ASN A 27 -16.10 22.39 4.89
CA ASN A 27 -16.05 21.19 4.04
C ASN A 27 -15.24 21.44 2.77
N ARG A 28 -15.29 22.64 2.19
CA ARG A 28 -14.47 23.00 1.03
C ARG A 28 -12.98 23.03 1.38
N GLN A 29 -12.60 23.57 2.53
CA GLN A 29 -11.21 23.61 3.01
C GLN A 29 -10.68 22.19 3.30
N ILE A 30 -11.46 21.36 4.00
CA ILE A 30 -11.14 19.97 4.27
C ILE A 30 -10.97 19.19 2.95
N PHE A 31 -11.83 19.42 1.97
CA PHE A 31 -11.72 18.78 0.66
C PHE A 31 -10.45 19.21 -0.08
N ALA A 32 -10.13 20.51 -0.05
CA ALA A 32 -8.90 21.04 -0.64
C ALA A 32 -7.65 20.44 0.00
N ALA A 33 -7.66 20.25 1.33
CA ALA A 33 -6.59 19.57 2.07
C ALA A 33 -6.41 18.12 1.66
N SER A 34 -7.48 17.44 1.24
CA SER A 34 -7.46 16.03 0.81
C SER A 34 -7.08 15.83 -0.66
N LEU A 35 -7.11 16.90 -1.49
CA LEU A 35 -6.72 16.84 -2.90
C LEU A 35 -5.21 16.80 -3.04
N ILE A 36 -4.67 15.59 -3.09
CA ILE A 36 -3.25 15.36 -3.32
C ILE A 36 -3.05 14.98 -4.78
N GLN A 37 -2.17 15.70 -5.48
CA GLN A 37 -1.70 15.29 -6.80
C GLN A 37 -0.75 14.10 -6.63
N VAL A 38 -1.07 13.00 -7.31
CA VAL A 38 -0.30 11.75 -7.27
C VAL A 38 0.89 11.87 -8.22
N PRO A 39 2.13 11.82 -7.74
CA PRO A 39 3.31 11.79 -8.60
C PRO A 39 3.54 10.37 -9.17
N GLU A 40 4.15 10.29 -10.38
CA GLU A 40 4.31 9.03 -11.15
C GLU A 40 5.59 8.24 -10.84
N THR A 41 6.45 8.68 -9.92
CA THR A 41 7.74 8.03 -9.66
C THR A 41 7.76 7.24 -8.34
N GLU A 42 8.60 6.19 -8.25
CA GLU A 42 8.70 5.28 -7.08
C GLU A 42 9.11 6.01 -5.78
N GLU A 43 10.02 6.99 -5.85
CA GLU A 43 10.37 7.86 -4.73
C GLU A 43 9.22 8.78 -4.29
N ALA A 44 8.35 9.08 -5.22
CA ALA A 44 7.15 9.85 -5.01
C ALA A 44 6.02 9.00 -4.41
N LEU A 45 6.02 7.66 -4.66
CA LEU A 45 5.11 6.70 -4.04
C LEU A 45 5.29 6.63 -2.53
N GLN A 46 6.54 6.61 -2.06
CA GLN A 46 6.85 6.61 -0.64
C GLN A 46 6.45 7.93 0.04
N ARG A 47 6.64 9.08 -0.67
CA ARG A 47 6.16 10.39 -0.22
C ARG A 47 4.65 10.50 -0.21
N GLU A 48 3.95 9.81 -1.11
CA GLU A 48 2.49 9.81 -1.13
C GLU A 48 1.90 8.99 0.04
N GLU A 49 2.54 7.89 0.42
CA GLU A 49 2.18 7.16 1.64
C GLU A 49 2.29 8.06 2.87
N ASP A 50 3.42 8.75 3.03
CA ASP A 50 3.61 9.72 4.11
C ASP A 50 2.58 10.86 4.04
N THR A 51 2.24 11.31 2.82
CA THR A 51 1.26 12.36 2.60
C THR A 51 -0.17 11.88 2.93
N LEU A 52 -0.54 10.64 2.59
CA LEU A 52 -1.85 10.09 2.94
C LEU A 52 -1.98 9.86 4.45
N LYS A 53 -0.93 9.43 5.13
CA LYS A 53 -0.87 9.33 6.59
C LYS A 53 -0.96 10.71 7.27
N ALA A 54 -0.45 11.75 6.63
CA ALA A 54 -0.55 13.12 7.11
C ALA A 54 -1.91 13.80 6.87
N ILE A 55 -2.82 13.19 6.09
CA ILE A 55 -4.14 13.79 5.80
C ILE A 55 -4.94 14.09 7.06
N PRO A 56 -5.07 13.19 8.06
CA PRO A 56 -5.77 13.52 9.30
C PRO A 56 -5.20 14.75 10.00
N GLN A 57 -3.87 14.88 10.07
CA GLN A 57 -3.22 16.05 10.66
C GLN A 57 -3.52 17.32 9.87
N ARG A 58 -3.45 17.28 8.55
CA ARG A 58 -3.79 18.44 7.70
C ARG A 58 -5.24 18.86 7.84
N ILE A 59 -6.19 17.92 7.93
CA ILE A 59 -7.61 18.22 8.15
C ILE A 59 -7.78 18.95 9.48
N VAL A 60 -7.08 18.47 10.52
CA VAL A 60 -7.11 19.09 11.85
C VAL A 60 -6.51 20.49 11.80
N ASP A 61 -5.33 20.67 11.20
CA ASP A 61 -4.62 21.95 11.17
C ASP A 61 -5.38 23.00 10.34
N GLU A 62 -5.85 22.65 9.15
CA GLU A 62 -6.56 23.55 8.26
C GLU A 62 -8.02 23.79 8.68
N GLY A 63 -8.65 22.80 9.36
CA GLY A 63 -10.04 22.90 9.83
C GLY A 63 -10.20 23.51 11.21
N PHE A 64 -9.15 23.55 12.02
CA PHE A 64 -9.22 23.95 13.44
C PHE A 64 -9.79 25.37 13.63
N ASP A 65 -9.21 26.36 12.95
CA ASP A 65 -9.61 27.76 13.10
C ASP A 65 -11.06 27.98 12.72
N ALA A 66 -11.50 27.40 11.60
CA ALA A 66 -12.86 27.55 11.10
C ALA A 66 -13.88 26.82 11.99
N ILE A 67 -13.52 25.65 12.55
CA ILE A 67 -14.37 24.93 13.49
C ILE A 67 -14.40 25.64 14.85
N ASN A 68 -13.25 26.18 15.29
CA ASN A 68 -13.15 26.95 16.52
C ASN A 68 -13.99 28.24 16.48
N GLU A 69 -13.96 28.96 15.34
CA GLU A 69 -14.81 30.15 15.16
C GLU A 69 -16.31 29.83 15.26
N LEU A 70 -16.71 28.63 14.79
CA LEU A 70 -18.09 28.18 14.78
C LEU A 70 -18.55 27.60 16.14
N LEU A 71 -17.69 26.83 16.83
CA LEU A 71 -18.06 25.99 17.95
C LEU A 71 -17.34 26.30 19.28
N SER A 72 -16.40 27.26 19.27
CA SER A 72 -15.58 27.65 20.41
C SER A 72 -14.93 26.43 21.09
N ILE A 73 -14.01 25.79 20.38
CA ILE A 73 -13.30 24.61 20.85
C ILE A 73 -11.89 24.96 21.33
N ASP A 74 -11.37 24.22 22.29
CA ASP A 74 -9.99 24.33 22.77
C ASP A 74 -9.08 23.34 22.07
N ARG A 75 -9.61 22.15 21.72
CA ARG A 75 -8.89 21.08 21.03
C ARG A 75 -9.76 20.44 19.96
N LEU A 76 -9.15 20.10 18.85
CA LEU A 76 -9.71 19.27 17.78
C LEU A 76 -8.75 18.14 17.48
N GLY A 77 -9.27 16.94 17.26
CA GLY A 77 -8.47 15.84 16.82
C GLY A 77 -9.24 14.79 16.04
N ILE A 78 -8.51 14.01 15.29
CA ILE A 78 -9.01 12.87 14.52
C ILE A 78 -8.17 11.65 14.87
N ALA A 79 -8.81 10.56 15.24
CA ALA A 79 -8.19 9.25 15.38
C ALA A 79 -8.63 8.39 14.20
N VAL A 80 -7.68 7.87 13.43
CA VAL A 80 -7.94 7.02 12.25
C VAL A 80 -7.50 5.60 12.55
N TYR A 81 -8.35 4.63 12.22
CA TYR A 81 -8.01 3.23 12.39
C TYR A 81 -7.06 2.75 11.31
N ASN A 82 -5.90 2.26 11.72
CA ASN A 82 -4.92 1.64 10.84
C ASN A 82 -5.13 0.12 10.82
N GLU A 83 -5.55 -0.42 9.67
CA GLU A 83 -5.83 -1.85 9.48
C GLU A 83 -4.59 -2.73 9.58
N THR A 84 -3.42 -2.18 9.30
CA THR A 84 -2.16 -2.94 9.34
C THR A 84 -1.66 -3.13 10.77
N THR A 85 -1.73 -2.07 11.60
CA THR A 85 -1.29 -2.10 13.00
C THR A 85 -2.39 -2.48 13.97
N HIS A 86 -3.66 -2.49 13.52
CA HIS A 86 -4.86 -2.66 14.35
C HIS A 86 -4.96 -1.65 15.50
N GLN A 87 -4.47 -0.43 15.30
CA GLN A 87 -4.46 0.64 16.28
C GLN A 87 -5.05 1.93 15.73
N LEU A 88 -5.49 2.82 16.63
CA LEU A 88 -5.88 4.17 16.28
C LEU A 88 -4.63 5.07 16.23
N GLU A 89 -4.44 5.75 15.11
CA GLU A 89 -3.43 6.79 14.91
C GLU A 89 -4.08 8.16 15.16
N TYR A 90 -3.46 8.97 16.01
CA TYR A 90 -4.03 10.23 16.49
C TYR A 90 -3.38 11.44 15.81
N ALA A 91 -4.21 12.37 15.35
CA ALA A 91 -3.83 13.68 14.87
C ALA A 91 -4.61 14.74 15.68
N SER A 92 -3.96 15.77 16.19
CA SER A 92 -4.63 16.79 17.01
C SER A 92 -3.98 18.16 16.89
N ASN A 93 -4.81 19.21 17.06
CA ASN A 93 -4.40 20.59 17.23
C ASN A 93 -5.12 21.21 18.44
N SER A 94 -4.46 22.13 19.17
CA SER A 94 -5.00 22.81 20.34
C SER A 94 -4.43 24.21 20.45
N ILE A 95 -5.21 25.10 21.06
CA ILE A 95 -4.79 26.50 21.33
C ILE A 95 -3.53 26.55 22.20
N GLU A 96 -3.32 25.57 23.08
CA GLU A 96 -2.16 25.53 23.99
C GLU A 96 -0.83 25.22 23.29
N ASN A 97 -0.84 24.59 22.11
CA ASN A 97 0.38 24.30 21.37
C ASN A 97 1.09 25.57 20.83
N GLU A 98 0.38 26.67 20.67
CA GLU A 98 0.97 27.97 20.27
C GLU A 98 1.64 28.72 21.45
N LEU A 99 1.24 28.44 22.68
CA LEU A 99 1.71 29.15 23.90
C LEU A 99 2.71 28.35 24.75
N SER A 100 2.81 27.05 24.62
CA SER A 100 3.63 26.21 25.52
C SER A 100 4.99 25.81 24.97
N SER A 101 5.76 26.78 24.44
CA SER A 101 7.22 26.64 24.35
C SER A 101 7.96 26.86 25.69
N THR A 102 7.25 27.02 26.79
CA THR A 102 7.82 27.20 28.15
C THR A 102 7.15 26.25 29.14
N GLY A 103 7.80 25.15 29.36
CA GLY A 103 7.80 24.17 30.43
C GLY A 103 6.84 24.32 31.61
N ASP A 104 5.79 23.47 31.64
CA ASP A 104 5.38 22.80 32.88
C ASP A 104 4.58 21.52 32.51
N ASN A 105 5.21 20.34 32.66
CA ASN A 105 4.73 19.06 32.09
C ASN A 105 4.04 18.15 33.13
N GLY A 106 3.35 18.66 34.13
CA GLY A 106 2.88 17.84 35.24
C GLY A 106 1.40 17.41 35.21
N SER A 107 0.51 18.12 34.53
CA SER A 107 -0.95 17.87 34.55
C SER A 107 -1.49 17.15 33.30
N SER A 108 -0.78 17.23 32.18
CA SER A 108 -1.24 16.80 30.86
C SER A 108 -1.35 15.28 30.65
N ALA A 109 -0.47 14.46 31.26
CA ALA A 109 -0.37 13.04 30.94
C ALA A 109 -1.58 12.19 31.42
N ALA A 110 -2.18 12.53 32.56
CA ALA A 110 -3.34 11.80 33.08
C ALA A 110 -4.64 12.18 32.34
N GLU A 111 -4.76 13.42 31.90
CA GLU A 111 -5.88 13.87 31.07
C GLU A 111 -5.78 13.31 29.66
N ASP A 112 -4.56 13.18 29.12
CA ASP A 112 -4.30 12.58 27.80
C ASP A 112 -4.61 11.07 27.75
N GLU A 113 -4.49 10.35 28.85
CA GLU A 113 -4.92 8.93 28.90
C GLU A 113 -6.44 8.80 28.94
N LEU A 114 -7.13 9.70 29.65
CA LEU A 114 -8.58 9.63 29.81
C LEU A 114 -9.33 9.86 28.47
N TRP A 115 -8.92 10.85 27.69
CA TRP A 115 -9.57 11.09 26.39
C TRP A 115 -9.30 9.99 25.38
N LYS A 116 -8.11 9.37 25.39
CA LYS A 116 -7.81 8.21 24.53
C LYS A 116 -8.74 7.03 24.81
N GLU A 117 -9.04 6.77 26.09
CA GLU A 117 -10.00 5.73 26.47
C GLU A 117 -11.41 6.03 25.95
N VAL A 118 -11.86 7.30 26.01
CA VAL A 118 -13.16 7.72 25.47
C VAL A 118 -13.20 7.56 23.94
N VAL A 119 -12.14 7.97 23.24
CA VAL A 119 -12.02 7.82 21.78
C VAL A 119 -12.03 6.34 21.40
N GLN A 120 -11.29 5.50 22.11
CA GLN A 120 -11.26 4.05 21.86
C GLN A 120 -12.66 3.43 22.03
N ARG A 121 -13.35 3.75 23.11
CA ARG A 121 -14.74 3.28 23.31
C ARG A 121 -15.71 3.78 22.24
N CYS A 122 -15.59 5.05 21.82
CA CYS A 122 -16.41 5.60 20.75
C CYS A 122 -16.23 4.82 19.46
N PHE A 123 -14.98 4.47 19.14
CA PHE A 123 -14.63 3.65 17.98
C PHE A 123 -15.24 2.24 18.08
N GLU A 124 -15.08 1.57 19.22
CA GLU A 124 -15.54 0.18 19.41
C GLU A 124 -17.07 0.07 19.43
N GLN A 125 -17.76 1.06 20.01
CA GLN A 125 -19.22 1.07 20.12
C GLN A 125 -19.92 1.68 18.92
N HIS A 126 -19.20 2.37 18.04
CA HIS A 126 -19.74 3.14 16.92
C HIS A 126 -20.81 4.16 17.37
N THR A 127 -20.70 4.66 18.57
CA THR A 127 -21.64 5.58 19.18
C THR A 127 -20.95 6.84 19.66
N GLN A 128 -21.63 7.95 19.54
CA GLN A 128 -21.16 9.21 20.10
C GLN A 128 -21.05 9.11 21.62
N LEU A 129 -19.94 9.63 22.14
CA LEU A 129 -19.70 9.76 23.57
C LEU A 129 -19.49 11.23 23.93
N SER A 130 -20.22 11.72 24.92
CA SER A 130 -20.11 13.09 25.41
C SER A 130 -19.75 13.08 26.91
N ALA A 131 -18.76 13.88 27.27
CA ALA A 131 -18.40 14.23 28.66
C ALA A 131 -18.52 15.75 28.82
N PRO A 132 -18.46 16.34 30.00
CA PRO A 132 -18.80 17.75 30.23
C PRO A 132 -18.07 18.76 29.31
N ARG A 133 -16.83 18.48 28.93
CA ARG A 133 -16.03 19.32 28.01
C ARG A 133 -15.58 18.61 26.76
N PHE A 134 -15.76 17.29 26.70
CA PHE A 134 -15.20 16.43 25.68
C PHE A 134 -16.33 15.74 24.89
N GLU A 135 -16.18 15.69 23.58
CA GLU A 135 -17.10 15.02 22.67
C GLU A 135 -16.34 14.21 21.64
N ALA A 136 -16.76 12.97 21.45
CA ALA A 136 -16.20 12.04 20.47
C ALA A 136 -17.32 11.53 19.55
N LEU A 137 -17.13 11.68 18.24
CA LEU A 137 -18.07 11.25 17.21
C LEU A 137 -17.42 10.20 16.31
N PRO A 138 -18.07 9.05 16.10
CA PRO A 138 -17.53 8.03 15.20
C PRO A 138 -17.60 8.52 13.75
N LEU A 139 -16.53 8.32 13.01
CA LEU A 139 -16.44 8.59 11.59
C LEU A 139 -16.95 7.37 10.81
N VAL A 140 -18.25 7.34 10.56
CA VAL A 140 -18.93 6.22 9.92
C VAL A 140 -19.24 6.54 8.46
N VAL A 141 -18.94 5.58 7.58
CA VAL A 141 -19.25 5.63 6.15
C VAL A 141 -20.13 4.46 5.78
N ASP A 142 -21.24 4.74 5.14
CA ASP A 142 -22.12 3.72 4.57
C ASP A 142 -21.67 3.43 3.13
N ALA A 143 -21.00 2.30 2.92
CA ALA A 143 -20.53 1.87 1.62
C ALA A 143 -21.18 0.54 1.23
N ALA A 144 -21.92 0.54 0.12
CA ALA A 144 -22.53 -0.65 -0.46
C ALA A 144 -23.43 -1.49 0.48
N GLY A 145 -24.05 -0.84 1.49
CA GLY A 145 -24.94 -1.50 2.46
C GLY A 145 -24.23 -2.03 3.70
N ASP A 146 -22.95 -1.78 3.83
CA ASP A 146 -22.17 -2.04 5.06
C ASP A 146 -21.76 -0.70 5.69
N SER A 147 -21.99 -0.58 7.01
CA SER A 147 -21.65 0.64 7.76
C SER A 147 -20.31 0.41 8.45
N ARG A 148 -19.30 1.18 8.06
CA ARG A 148 -17.92 1.02 8.52
C ARG A 148 -17.45 2.26 9.27
N CYS A 149 -16.95 2.07 10.49
CA CYS A 149 -16.27 3.10 11.25
C CYS A 149 -14.79 3.16 10.84
N VAL A 150 -14.35 4.31 10.32
CA VAL A 150 -12.96 4.51 9.85
C VAL A 150 -12.11 5.28 10.87
N GLY A 151 -12.74 5.82 11.91
CA GLY A 151 -12.05 6.57 12.95
C GLY A 151 -13.01 7.31 13.87
N VAL A 152 -12.49 8.28 14.59
CA VAL A 152 -13.23 9.12 15.52
C VAL A 152 -12.78 10.57 15.39
N LEU A 153 -13.75 11.48 15.24
CA LEU A 153 -13.54 12.92 15.46
C LEU A 153 -13.74 13.21 16.93
N TYR A 154 -12.78 13.88 17.57
CA TYR A 154 -12.91 14.27 18.96
C TYR A 154 -12.55 15.74 19.14
N LEU A 155 -13.19 16.37 20.12
CA LEU A 155 -12.98 17.77 20.43
C LEU A 155 -13.19 18.07 21.90
N GLU A 156 -12.54 19.11 22.36
CA GLU A 156 -12.76 19.72 23.67
C GLU A 156 -13.38 21.09 23.48
N ARG A 157 -14.49 21.36 24.20
CA ARG A 157 -15.26 22.60 24.09
C ARG A 157 -15.01 23.51 25.26
N GLN A 158 -15.11 24.81 24.99
CA GLN A 158 -15.28 25.81 26.03
C GLN A 158 -16.68 25.71 26.67
N GLU A 159 -16.77 25.99 27.97
CA GLU A 159 -18.05 26.03 28.68
C GLU A 159 -18.88 27.19 28.11
N ASN A 160 -20.12 26.97 27.65
CA ASN A 160 -21.16 27.94 27.24
C ASN A 160 -21.60 27.96 25.76
N VAL A 161 -21.52 26.89 25.04
CA VAL A 161 -22.07 26.82 23.67
C VAL A 161 -23.46 26.17 23.68
N ASP A 162 -24.39 26.70 22.85
CA ASP A 162 -25.72 26.09 22.60
C ASP A 162 -25.55 24.67 22.04
N GLN A 163 -25.83 23.68 22.90
CA GLN A 163 -25.51 22.26 22.65
C GLN A 163 -26.26 21.68 21.44
N GLU A 164 -27.51 22.08 21.22
CA GLU A 164 -28.36 21.45 20.18
C GLU A 164 -27.94 21.82 18.76
N THR A 165 -27.65 23.11 18.53
CA THR A 165 -27.18 23.57 17.21
C THR A 165 -25.76 23.09 16.92
N ALA A 166 -24.87 23.13 17.91
CA ALA A 166 -23.50 22.68 17.80
C ALA A 166 -23.40 21.18 17.45
N HIS A 167 -24.26 20.36 18.05
CA HIS A 167 -24.28 18.92 17.80
C HIS A 167 -24.62 18.58 16.34
N LEU A 168 -25.65 19.21 15.76
CA LEU A 168 -26.03 19.00 14.36
C LEU A 168 -24.92 19.41 13.39
N LEU A 169 -24.22 20.50 13.69
CA LEU A 169 -23.11 20.98 12.85
C LEU A 169 -21.93 20.03 12.92
N LEU A 170 -21.61 19.53 14.12
CA LEU A 170 -20.55 18.54 14.30
C LEU A 170 -20.85 17.23 13.59
N GLU A 171 -22.08 16.75 13.64
CA GLU A 171 -22.48 15.54 12.93
C GLU A 171 -22.27 15.69 11.41
N LEU A 172 -22.63 16.85 10.84
CA LEU A 172 -22.40 17.13 9.41
C LEU A 172 -20.89 17.18 9.07
N ILE A 173 -20.08 17.83 9.90
CA ILE A 173 -18.64 17.91 9.73
C ILE A 173 -18.02 16.52 9.85
N ALA A 174 -18.40 15.73 10.87
CA ALA A 174 -17.92 14.38 11.09
C ALA A 174 -18.23 13.45 9.91
N ARG A 175 -19.45 13.50 9.37
CA ARG A 175 -19.83 12.73 8.18
C ARG A 175 -18.98 13.09 6.95
N TYR A 176 -18.67 14.36 6.77
CA TYR A 176 -17.84 14.80 5.67
C TYR A 176 -16.38 14.34 5.84
N ILE A 177 -15.81 14.53 7.05
CA ILE A 177 -14.48 14.05 7.39
C ILE A 177 -14.40 12.54 7.22
N ALA A 178 -15.43 11.78 7.62
CA ALA A 178 -15.49 10.34 7.44
C ALA A 178 -15.31 9.93 5.97
N ILE A 179 -15.99 10.61 5.04
CA ILE A 179 -15.86 10.35 3.59
C ILE A 179 -14.44 10.66 3.10
N VAL A 180 -13.86 11.77 3.54
CA VAL A 180 -12.51 12.18 3.14
C VAL A 180 -11.47 11.19 3.64
N VAL A 181 -11.53 10.80 4.92
CA VAL A 181 -10.64 9.82 5.54
C VAL A 181 -10.81 8.45 4.89
N PHE A 182 -12.04 8.00 4.68
CA PHE A 182 -12.32 6.73 4.01
C PHE A 182 -11.71 6.68 2.60
N ASN A 183 -11.90 7.73 1.82
CA ASN A 183 -11.30 7.82 0.48
C ASN A 183 -9.77 7.76 0.52
N ALA A 184 -9.14 8.39 1.51
CA ALA A 184 -7.69 8.33 1.71
C ALA A 184 -7.23 6.90 2.05
N VAL A 185 -7.91 6.24 3.00
CA VAL A 185 -7.62 4.86 3.39
C VAL A 185 -7.80 3.88 2.23
N VAL A 186 -8.91 4.02 1.46
CA VAL A 186 -9.18 3.16 0.30
C VAL A 186 -8.13 3.37 -0.79
N LYS A 187 -7.73 4.62 -1.08
CA LYS A 187 -6.67 4.91 -2.04
C LYS A 187 -5.35 4.26 -1.62
N LEU A 188 -4.99 4.40 -0.34
CA LEU A 188 -3.78 3.79 0.21
C LEU A 188 -3.79 2.27 0.04
N ALA A 189 -4.89 1.61 0.46
CA ALA A 189 -5.04 0.16 0.34
C ALA A 189 -4.99 -0.34 -1.12
N THR A 190 -5.62 0.41 -2.05
CA THR A 190 -5.59 0.07 -3.48
C THR A 190 -4.16 0.15 -4.01
N LYS A 191 -3.45 1.21 -3.64
CA LYS A 191 -2.08 1.44 -4.07
C LYS A 191 -1.11 0.36 -3.56
N TYR A 192 -1.24 -0.07 -2.32
CA TYR A 192 -0.45 -1.20 -1.80
C TYR A 192 -0.66 -2.47 -2.61
N ARG A 193 -1.91 -2.79 -2.99
CA ARG A 193 -2.21 -3.94 -3.85
C ARG A 193 -1.57 -3.83 -5.22
N ASP A 194 -1.60 -2.63 -5.81
CA ASP A 194 -1.01 -2.39 -7.13
C ASP A 194 0.51 -2.54 -7.10
N ILE A 195 1.17 -2.06 -6.04
CA ILE A 195 2.61 -2.23 -5.82
C ILE A 195 2.96 -3.71 -5.62
N GLU A 196 2.22 -4.42 -4.78
CA GLU A 196 2.43 -5.85 -4.52
C GLU A 196 2.26 -6.68 -5.81
N ALA A 197 1.20 -6.40 -6.59
CA ALA A 197 0.97 -7.03 -7.89
C ALA A 197 2.11 -6.74 -8.89
N ALA A 198 2.60 -5.50 -8.94
CA ALA A 198 3.73 -5.14 -9.80
C ALA A 198 5.04 -5.83 -9.37
N HIS A 199 5.29 -5.96 -8.06
CA HIS A 199 6.42 -6.72 -7.54
C HIS A 199 6.35 -8.21 -7.88
N GLU A 200 5.18 -8.82 -7.73
CA GLU A 200 4.98 -10.24 -8.11
C GLU A 200 5.20 -10.46 -9.61
N GLU A 201 4.70 -9.56 -10.45
CA GLU A 201 4.89 -9.62 -11.91
C GLU A 201 6.37 -9.45 -12.30
N ALA A 202 7.07 -8.48 -11.71
CA ALA A 202 8.50 -8.28 -11.93
C ALA A 202 9.33 -9.49 -11.48
N HIS A 203 8.99 -10.09 -10.32
CA HIS A 203 9.64 -11.30 -9.84
C HIS A 203 9.42 -12.48 -10.78
N ARG A 204 8.19 -12.66 -11.28
CA ARG A 204 7.85 -13.71 -12.25
C ARG A 204 8.63 -13.54 -13.56
N ALA A 205 8.65 -12.32 -14.11
CA ALA A 205 9.40 -12.00 -15.33
C ALA A 205 10.90 -12.26 -15.17
N SER A 206 11.49 -11.87 -14.04
CA SER A 206 12.90 -12.14 -13.71
C SER A 206 13.19 -13.64 -13.59
N TRP A 207 12.28 -14.41 -13.00
CA TRP A 207 12.43 -15.88 -12.89
C TRP A 207 12.33 -16.56 -14.25
N GLU A 208 11.38 -16.14 -15.10
CA GLU A 208 11.22 -16.65 -16.47
C GLU A 208 12.46 -16.35 -17.33
N ASP A 209 13.01 -15.14 -17.26
CA ASP A 209 14.23 -14.75 -17.95
C ASP A 209 15.44 -15.59 -17.48
N GLY A 210 15.59 -15.77 -16.18
CA GLY A 210 16.59 -16.63 -15.59
C GLY A 210 16.48 -18.09 -16.07
N MET A 211 15.26 -18.62 -16.17
CA MET A 211 15.01 -19.98 -16.65
C MET A 211 15.35 -20.14 -18.13
N LEU A 212 14.97 -19.15 -18.97
CA LEU A 212 15.34 -19.10 -20.38
C LEU A 212 16.85 -19.04 -20.56
N HIS A 213 17.55 -18.26 -19.74
CA HIS A 213 19.02 -18.19 -19.77
C HIS A 213 19.66 -19.54 -19.46
N VAL A 214 19.19 -20.24 -18.42
CA VAL A 214 19.66 -21.58 -18.08
C VAL A 214 19.38 -22.57 -19.22
N GLN A 215 18.19 -22.55 -19.82
CA GLN A 215 17.84 -23.39 -20.94
C GLN A 215 18.77 -23.16 -22.14
N ASN A 216 19.02 -21.90 -22.50
CA ASN A 216 19.94 -21.55 -23.58
C ASN A 216 21.37 -22.01 -23.30
N MET A 217 21.86 -21.83 -22.07
CA MET A 217 23.17 -22.30 -21.65
C MET A 217 23.30 -23.83 -21.77
N VAL A 218 22.26 -24.57 -21.37
CA VAL A 218 22.24 -26.03 -21.50
C VAL A 218 22.22 -26.45 -22.96
N LEU A 219 21.43 -25.79 -23.81
CA LEU A 219 21.38 -26.04 -25.23
C LEU A 219 22.73 -25.77 -25.93
N ASP A 220 23.39 -24.66 -25.61
CA ASP A 220 24.70 -24.32 -26.15
C ASP A 220 25.76 -25.33 -25.74
N ASN A 221 25.76 -25.78 -24.50
CA ASN A 221 26.64 -26.82 -24.04
C ASN A 221 26.38 -28.17 -24.75
N CYS A 222 25.11 -28.54 -24.91
CA CYS A 222 24.74 -29.75 -25.65
C CYS A 222 25.18 -29.67 -27.12
N LEU A 223 24.91 -28.54 -27.79
CA LEU A 223 25.31 -28.31 -29.19
C LEU A 223 26.83 -28.32 -29.35
N SER A 224 27.57 -27.71 -28.42
CA SER A 224 29.03 -27.74 -28.40
C SER A 224 29.58 -29.17 -28.28
N THR A 225 29.02 -29.94 -27.35
CA THR A 225 29.37 -31.33 -27.17
C THR A 225 29.07 -32.15 -28.41
N ILE A 226 27.86 -32.04 -28.96
CA ILE A 226 27.48 -32.73 -30.23
C ILE A 226 28.46 -32.39 -31.36
N LYS A 227 28.75 -31.09 -31.54
CA LYS A 227 29.70 -30.65 -32.55
C LYS A 227 31.10 -31.26 -32.37
N HIS A 228 31.58 -31.29 -31.13
CA HIS A 228 32.85 -31.90 -30.80
C HIS A 228 32.85 -33.40 -31.13
N GLU A 229 31.86 -34.13 -30.65
CA GLU A 229 31.75 -35.57 -30.83
C GLU A 229 31.56 -35.99 -32.30
N THR A 230 30.73 -35.23 -33.06
CA THR A 230 30.49 -35.51 -34.49
C THR A 230 31.70 -35.25 -35.37
N ILE A 231 32.65 -34.43 -34.94
CA ILE A 231 33.89 -34.15 -35.71
C ILE A 231 35.00 -35.07 -35.22
N TYR A 232 35.15 -35.25 -33.93
CA TYR A 232 36.26 -35.98 -33.31
C TYR A 232 36.27 -37.46 -33.67
N TYR A 233 35.18 -38.18 -33.40
CA TYR A 233 35.15 -39.64 -33.62
C TYR A 233 35.28 -40.06 -35.07
N PRO A 234 34.61 -39.49 -36.06
CA PRO A 234 34.84 -39.82 -37.46
C PRO A 234 36.28 -39.54 -37.92
N ASN A 235 36.90 -38.48 -37.45
CA ASN A 235 38.29 -38.17 -37.77
C ASN A 235 39.25 -39.19 -37.13
N LYS A 236 38.98 -39.61 -35.88
CA LYS A 236 39.76 -40.62 -35.20
C LYS A 236 39.66 -41.99 -35.91
N ILE A 237 38.45 -42.41 -36.28
CA ILE A 237 38.22 -43.64 -37.04
C ILE A 237 38.95 -43.55 -38.41
N LYS A 238 38.86 -42.40 -39.12
CA LYS A 238 39.58 -42.20 -40.36
C LYS A 238 41.10 -42.33 -40.23
N GLN A 239 41.66 -41.80 -39.12
CA GLN A 239 43.09 -41.94 -38.81
C GLN A 239 43.48 -43.41 -38.59
N LEU A 240 42.68 -44.17 -37.84
CA LEU A 240 42.93 -45.58 -37.56
C LEU A 240 42.81 -46.43 -38.82
N ILE A 241 41.82 -46.17 -39.68
CA ILE A 241 41.69 -46.78 -40.99
C ILE A 241 42.90 -46.44 -41.87
N GLY A 242 43.40 -45.19 -41.82
CA GLY A 242 44.62 -44.80 -42.54
C GLY A 242 45.85 -45.56 -42.11
N LYS A 243 46.02 -45.85 -40.81
CA LYS A 243 47.10 -46.70 -40.26
C LYS A 243 46.99 -48.14 -40.77
N LEU A 244 45.78 -48.73 -40.74
CA LEU A 244 45.56 -50.06 -41.29
C LEU A 244 45.92 -50.15 -42.78
N ARG A 245 45.60 -49.12 -43.56
CA ARG A 245 45.89 -49.06 -45.02
C ARG A 245 47.38 -48.90 -45.34
N SER A 246 48.16 -48.38 -44.42
CA SER A 246 49.61 -48.19 -44.65
C SER A 246 50.42 -49.50 -44.71
N GLY A 247 49.85 -50.59 -44.21
CA GLY A 247 50.49 -51.91 -44.22
C GLY A 247 51.77 -52.03 -43.33
N ILE A 248 51.96 -51.06 -42.42
CA ILE A 248 53.19 -51.01 -41.58
C ILE A 248 52.99 -51.70 -40.23
N LEU A 249 51.73 -52.07 -39.90
CA LEU A 249 51.38 -52.67 -38.61
C LEU A 249 51.70 -54.15 -38.53
N SER A 250 52.11 -54.63 -37.38
CA SER A 250 52.19 -56.03 -37.09
C SER A 250 50.81 -56.67 -36.95
N GLU A 251 50.68 -57.98 -37.07
CA GLU A 251 49.38 -58.68 -37.00
C GLU A 251 48.64 -58.41 -35.68
N THR A 252 49.39 -58.26 -34.56
CA THR A 252 48.81 -57.90 -33.25
C THR A 252 48.30 -56.48 -33.22
N GLU A 253 49.05 -55.49 -33.74
CA GLU A 253 48.63 -54.06 -33.81
C GLU A 253 47.48 -53.88 -34.79
N GLU A 254 47.40 -54.70 -35.84
CA GLU A 254 46.27 -54.67 -36.77
C GLU A 254 44.96 -55.08 -36.05
N LYS A 255 45.00 -56.18 -35.30
CA LYS A 255 43.82 -56.64 -34.49
C LYS A 255 43.40 -55.64 -33.42
N GLU A 256 44.37 -55.04 -32.71
CA GLU A 256 44.09 -54.00 -31.73
C GLU A 256 43.45 -52.75 -32.37
N THR A 257 43.95 -52.33 -33.54
CA THR A 257 43.44 -51.18 -34.26
C THR A 257 42.02 -51.44 -34.78
N VAL A 258 41.70 -52.61 -35.28
CA VAL A 258 40.36 -53.02 -35.66
C VAL A 258 39.40 -53.04 -34.48
N SER A 259 39.84 -53.58 -33.33
CA SER A 259 39.05 -53.55 -32.09
C SER A 259 38.72 -52.12 -31.67
N ALA A 260 39.73 -51.22 -31.65
CA ALA A 260 39.54 -49.81 -31.28
C ALA A 260 38.59 -49.08 -32.23
N ILE A 261 38.61 -49.39 -33.55
CA ILE A 261 37.62 -48.83 -34.48
C ILE A 261 36.23 -49.34 -34.15
N GLY A 262 36.05 -50.61 -33.83
CA GLY A 262 34.75 -51.18 -33.40
C GLY A 262 34.20 -50.50 -32.17
N GLU A 263 35.02 -50.31 -31.12
CA GLU A 263 34.64 -49.63 -29.89
C GLU A 263 34.20 -48.16 -30.15
N LEU A 264 34.95 -47.42 -30.97
CA LEU A 264 34.61 -46.06 -31.34
C LEU A 264 33.30 -45.94 -32.14
N ILE A 265 33.02 -46.92 -33.00
CA ILE A 265 31.74 -46.96 -33.77
C ILE A 265 30.58 -47.24 -32.84
N GLU A 266 30.69 -48.20 -31.90
CA GLU A 266 29.60 -48.47 -30.95
C GLU A 266 29.38 -47.31 -29.98
N TYR A 267 30.41 -46.63 -29.54
CA TYR A 267 30.29 -45.41 -28.72
C TYR A 267 29.55 -44.30 -29.48
N TYR A 268 29.98 -44.04 -30.74
CA TYR A 268 29.36 -43.04 -31.59
C TYR A 268 27.88 -43.32 -31.86
N LYS A 269 27.55 -44.58 -32.10
CA LYS A 269 26.17 -45.04 -32.27
C LYS A 269 25.32 -44.84 -30.98
N GLY A 270 25.94 -45.07 -29.82
CA GLY A 270 25.31 -44.79 -28.53
C GLY A 270 24.91 -43.31 -28.34
N ILE A 271 25.81 -42.38 -28.72
CA ILE A 271 25.54 -40.94 -28.67
C ILE A 271 24.33 -40.59 -29.54
N PHE A 272 24.28 -41.09 -30.77
CA PHE A 272 23.12 -40.83 -31.65
C PHE A 272 21.82 -41.42 -31.12
N THR A 273 21.86 -42.54 -30.47
CA THR A 273 20.67 -43.14 -29.83
C THR A 273 20.13 -42.25 -28.70
N ILE A 274 21.02 -41.71 -27.88
CA ILE A 274 20.63 -40.76 -26.80
C ILE A 274 20.03 -39.47 -27.39
N LEU A 275 20.69 -38.88 -28.38
CA LEU A 275 20.23 -37.66 -29.02
C LEU A 275 18.87 -37.85 -29.69
N SER A 276 18.65 -38.98 -30.38
CA SER A 276 17.34 -39.30 -30.99
C SER A 276 16.24 -39.48 -29.95
N SER A 277 16.57 -40.10 -28.81
CA SER A 277 15.61 -40.26 -27.72
C SER A 277 15.24 -38.91 -27.04
N CYS A 278 16.16 -37.97 -26.95
CA CYS A 278 15.92 -36.62 -26.47
C CYS A 278 15.03 -35.82 -27.44
N ALA A 279 15.29 -35.92 -28.73
CA ALA A 279 14.51 -35.24 -29.77
C ALA A 279 13.07 -35.77 -29.92
N SER A 280 12.81 -37.03 -29.59
CA SER A 280 11.48 -37.62 -29.67
C SER A 280 10.58 -37.39 -28.47
N ARG A 281 11.08 -36.74 -27.40
CA ARG A 281 10.33 -36.39 -26.18
C ARG A 281 9.80 -34.94 -26.16
N GLN A 282 10.03 -34.16 -27.21
CA GLN A 282 9.40 -32.86 -27.45
C GLN A 282 8.14 -33.03 -28.30
#